data_0fa36ff445134780832cc342951892c0
#
_entry.id   0fa36ff445134780832cc342951892c0
#
_cell.length_a   1.000
_cell.length_b   1.000
_cell.length_c   1.000
_cell.angle_alpha   90.00
_cell.angle_beta   90.00
_cell.angle_gamma   90.00
#
_symmetry.space_group_name_H-M   'P 1'
#
loop_
_entity.id
_entity.type
_entity.pdbx_description
1 polymer ?
#
loop_
_entity_poly.entity_id
_entity_poly.type
_entity_poly.pdbx_seq_one_letter_code
_entity_poly.pdbx_strand_id
1 'polypeptide(L)'
;MATRVKEKAAARKANADKRPRATAKYIRVTPRKVKIVVDLIRGKQVDQALAILAYTPKSAAPYVEKLLNSAIANAENNLEMDRSSLYVAEAYANQGPTLKRYWARSHGRADMIKK
;
A
#
# COMPACT_ATOMS: atom_id res chain seq x y z
N MET A 1 -37.57 -9.15 -3.30
CA MET A 1 -36.64 -8.03 -2.96
C MET A 1 -35.49 -8.48 -2.06
N ALA A 2 -35.76 -9.02 -0.88
CA ALA A 2 -34.71 -9.48 0.04
C ALA A 2 -33.82 -10.62 -0.52
N THR A 3 -34.37 -11.52 -1.31
CA THR A 3 -33.64 -12.65 -1.93
C THR A 3 -32.57 -12.16 -2.89
N ARG A 4 -32.87 -11.22 -3.78
CA ARG A 4 -31.92 -10.65 -4.76
C ARG A 4 -30.75 -9.93 -4.09
N VAL A 5 -30.96 -9.27 -2.95
CA VAL A 5 -29.90 -8.62 -2.19
C VAL A 5 -28.99 -9.67 -1.54
N LYS A 6 -29.57 -10.74 -0.98
CA LYS A 6 -28.83 -11.87 -0.40
C LYS A 6 -27.99 -12.60 -1.46
N GLU A 7 -28.57 -12.85 -2.64
CA GLU A 7 -27.87 -13.49 -3.77
C GLU A 7 -26.67 -12.65 -4.25
N LYS A 8 -26.88 -11.33 -4.40
CA LYS A 8 -25.78 -10.41 -4.75
C LYS A 8 -24.68 -10.36 -3.69
N ALA A 9 -25.06 -10.38 -2.42
CA ALA A 9 -24.10 -10.39 -1.32
C ALA A 9 -23.29 -11.71 -1.29
N ALA A 10 -23.97 -12.84 -1.51
CA ALA A 10 -23.32 -14.16 -1.62
C ALA A 10 -22.35 -14.22 -2.83
N ALA A 11 -22.79 -13.73 -3.97
CA ALA A 11 -21.95 -13.66 -5.17
C ALA A 11 -20.71 -12.77 -4.95
N ARG A 12 -20.85 -11.62 -4.28
CA ARG A 12 -19.70 -10.77 -3.92
C ARG A 12 -18.71 -11.49 -2.99
N LYS A 13 -19.21 -12.24 -2.00
CA LYS A 13 -18.36 -13.04 -1.11
C LYS A 13 -17.64 -14.16 -1.84
N ALA A 14 -18.33 -14.84 -2.76
CA ALA A 14 -17.76 -15.94 -3.55
C ALA A 14 -16.66 -15.42 -4.49
N ASN A 15 -16.86 -14.24 -5.08
CA ASN A 15 -15.92 -13.63 -6.03
C ASN A 15 -14.89 -12.69 -5.35
N ALA A 16 -14.89 -12.63 -4.01
CA ALA A 16 -13.92 -11.80 -3.29
C ALA A 16 -12.49 -12.34 -3.48
N ASP A 17 -11.56 -11.43 -3.70
CA ASP A 17 -10.15 -11.76 -3.76
C ASP A 17 -9.68 -12.27 -2.38
N LYS A 18 -9.21 -13.51 -2.35
CA LYS A 18 -8.73 -14.19 -1.14
C LYS A 18 -7.22 -14.07 -0.94
N ARG A 19 -6.52 -13.38 -1.86
CA ARG A 19 -5.08 -13.17 -1.71
C ARG A 19 -4.77 -12.36 -0.45
N PRO A 20 -3.69 -12.68 0.27
CA PRO A 20 -3.26 -11.88 1.41
C PRO A 20 -2.91 -10.47 0.96
N ARG A 21 -3.35 -9.49 1.72
CA ARG A 21 -3.11 -8.07 1.40
C ARG A 21 -2.90 -7.24 2.67
N ALA A 22 -2.19 -6.15 2.52
CA ALA A 22 -2.09 -5.12 3.54
C ALA A 22 -2.24 -3.75 2.88
N THR A 23 -2.87 -2.83 3.58
CA THR A 23 -3.07 -1.46 3.12
C THR A 23 -2.66 -0.49 4.22
N ALA A 24 -1.73 0.39 3.92
CA ALA A 24 -1.38 1.50 4.79
C ALA A 24 -2.05 2.78 4.28
N LYS A 25 -2.66 3.53 5.19
CA LYS A 25 -3.35 4.78 4.88
C LYS A 25 -2.70 5.93 5.64
N TYR A 26 -2.84 7.15 5.10
CA TYR A 26 -2.37 8.39 5.73
C TYR A 26 -0.86 8.43 5.99
N ILE A 27 -0.09 7.85 5.08
CA ILE A 27 1.38 7.90 5.12
C ILE A 27 1.85 9.27 4.64
N ARG A 28 2.74 9.90 5.43
CA ARG A 28 3.27 11.25 5.18
C ARG A 28 4.40 11.26 4.14
N VAL A 29 4.17 10.64 2.99
CA VAL A 29 5.10 10.60 1.84
C VAL A 29 4.30 10.78 0.56
N THR A 30 4.88 11.45 -0.43
CA THR A 30 4.21 11.65 -1.72
C THR A 30 4.09 10.32 -2.49
N PRO A 31 2.95 10.06 -3.16
CA PRO A 31 2.77 8.80 -3.89
C PRO A 31 3.79 8.60 -5.02
N ARG A 32 4.28 9.67 -5.65
CA ARG A 32 5.34 9.60 -6.68
C ARG A 32 6.62 8.95 -6.16
N LYS A 33 7.07 9.36 -4.98
CA LYS A 33 8.29 8.82 -4.35
C LYS A 33 8.11 7.38 -3.91
N VAL A 34 6.94 7.04 -3.39
CA VAL A 34 6.61 5.66 -2.99
C VAL A 34 6.50 4.75 -4.21
N LYS A 35 5.91 5.23 -5.30
CA LYS A 35 5.74 4.45 -6.54
C LYS A 35 7.08 3.94 -7.07
N ILE A 36 8.10 4.76 -7.08
CA ILE A 36 9.44 4.37 -7.54
C ILE A 36 9.97 3.16 -6.74
N VAL A 37 9.79 3.18 -5.43
CA VAL A 37 10.22 2.08 -4.55
C VAL A 37 9.35 0.84 -4.76
N VAL A 38 8.05 1.01 -4.89
CA VAL A 38 7.11 -0.09 -5.12
C VAL A 38 7.37 -0.80 -6.45
N ASP A 39 7.72 -0.05 -7.49
CA ASP A 39 8.02 -0.62 -8.80
C ASP A 39 9.25 -1.55 -8.78
N LEU A 40 10.19 -1.36 -7.85
CA LEU A 40 11.36 -2.21 -7.67
C LEU A 40 11.02 -3.61 -7.15
N ILE A 41 9.98 -3.72 -6.34
CA ILE A 41 9.63 -4.99 -5.67
C ILE A 41 8.51 -5.76 -6.36
N ARG A 42 7.80 -5.15 -7.30
CA ARG A 42 6.68 -5.80 -7.97
C ARG A 42 7.14 -7.03 -8.75
N GLY A 43 6.44 -8.15 -8.55
CA GLY A 43 6.76 -9.44 -9.19
C GLY A 43 7.94 -10.19 -8.57
N LYS A 44 8.54 -9.67 -7.50
CA LYS A 44 9.66 -10.32 -6.81
C LYS A 44 9.16 -11.26 -5.72
N GLN A 45 9.94 -12.30 -5.44
CA GLN A 45 9.72 -13.12 -4.26
C GLN A 45 9.87 -12.27 -2.99
N VAL A 46 9.13 -12.62 -1.95
CA VAL A 46 9.04 -11.83 -0.72
C VAL A 46 10.41 -11.58 -0.07
N ASP A 47 11.24 -12.59 0.04
CA ASP A 47 12.58 -12.44 0.65
C ASP A 47 13.51 -11.55 -0.20
N GLN A 48 13.44 -11.68 -1.52
CA GLN A 48 14.15 -10.77 -2.43
C GLN A 48 13.64 -9.33 -2.33
N ALA A 49 12.32 -9.15 -2.23
CA ALA A 49 11.71 -7.84 -2.08
C ALA A 49 12.16 -7.16 -0.78
N LEU A 50 12.20 -7.88 0.33
CA LEU A 50 12.69 -7.37 1.61
C LEU A 50 14.18 -7.00 1.54
N ALA A 51 15.00 -7.82 0.90
CA ALA A 51 16.41 -7.50 0.70
C ALA A 51 16.62 -6.23 -0.13
N ILE A 52 15.86 -6.07 -1.23
CA ILE A 52 15.89 -4.87 -2.07
C ILE A 52 15.49 -3.63 -1.25
N LEU A 53 14.43 -3.71 -0.44
CA LEU A 53 13.97 -2.60 0.37
C LEU A 53 14.99 -2.21 1.47
N ALA A 54 15.64 -3.20 2.09
CA ALA A 54 16.65 -2.96 3.11
C ALA A 54 17.86 -2.16 2.58
N TYR A 55 18.24 -2.39 1.33
CA TYR A 55 19.38 -1.71 0.68
C TYR A 55 18.99 -0.47 -0.14
N THR A 56 17.71 -0.18 -0.29
CA THR A 56 17.25 0.99 -1.06
C THR A 56 17.40 2.28 -0.25
N PRO A 57 18.24 3.24 -0.65
CA PRO A 57 18.50 4.47 0.10
C PRO A 57 17.40 5.53 -0.15
N LYS A 58 16.15 5.15 -0.04
CA LYS A 58 14.99 6.05 -0.20
C LYS A 58 14.20 6.15 1.09
N SER A 59 13.75 7.34 1.44
CA SER A 59 12.95 7.56 2.65
C SER A 59 11.60 6.83 2.65
N ALA A 60 11.10 6.45 1.49
CA ALA A 60 9.88 5.67 1.34
C ALA A 60 10.07 4.17 1.61
N ALA A 61 11.29 3.65 1.48
CA ALA A 61 11.58 2.22 1.62
C ALA A 61 11.16 1.63 2.98
N PRO A 62 11.43 2.27 4.15
CA PRO A 62 10.99 1.75 5.45
C PRO A 62 9.47 1.58 5.57
N TYR A 63 8.69 2.48 4.98
CA TYR A 63 7.22 2.37 4.99
C TYR A 63 6.73 1.20 4.17
N VAL A 64 7.31 0.99 2.99
CA VAL A 64 6.98 -0.14 2.12
C VAL A 64 7.41 -1.47 2.75
N GLU A 65 8.58 -1.52 3.37
CA GLU A 65 9.07 -2.70 4.10
C GLU A 65 8.14 -3.09 5.24
N LYS A 66 7.72 -2.13 6.06
CA LYS A 66 6.78 -2.36 7.15
C LYS A 66 5.44 -2.90 6.65
N LEU A 67 4.94 -2.34 5.55
CA LEU A 67 3.70 -2.81 4.93
C LEU A 67 3.83 -4.22 4.36
N LEU A 68 4.94 -4.52 3.72
CA LEU A 68 5.23 -5.85 3.18
C LEU A 68 5.30 -6.89 4.31
N ASN A 69 5.97 -6.58 5.41
CA ASN A 69 6.01 -7.46 6.59
C ASN A 69 4.61 -7.70 7.17
N SER A 70 3.75 -6.69 7.18
CA SER A 70 2.34 -6.84 7.59
C SER A 70 1.57 -7.78 6.65
N ALA A 71 1.78 -7.66 5.34
CA ALA A 71 1.15 -8.55 4.36
C ALA A 71 1.61 -10.00 4.50
N ILE A 72 2.90 -10.21 4.75
CA ILE A 72 3.48 -11.53 5.03
C ILE A 72 2.85 -12.14 6.28
N ALA A 73 2.77 -11.38 7.36
CA ALA A 73 2.15 -11.83 8.60
C ALA A 73 0.66 -12.21 8.38
N ASN A 74 -0.06 -11.44 7.57
CA ASN A 74 -1.44 -11.77 7.21
C ASN A 74 -1.52 -13.09 6.40
N ALA A 75 -0.57 -13.33 5.51
CA ALA A 75 -0.51 -14.56 4.74
C ALA A 75 -0.23 -15.78 5.63
N GLU A 76 0.75 -15.68 6.51
CA GLU A 76 1.17 -16.77 7.40
C GLU A 76 0.13 -17.08 8.48
N ASN A 77 -0.36 -16.06 9.17
CA ASN A 77 -1.22 -16.24 10.35
C ASN A 77 -2.69 -16.46 10.00
N ASN A 78 -3.21 -15.75 8.99
CA ASN A 78 -4.65 -15.81 8.66
C ASN A 78 -4.96 -16.84 7.59
N LEU A 79 -4.05 -17.10 6.66
CA LEU A 79 -4.26 -17.99 5.51
C LEU A 79 -3.33 -19.21 5.53
N GLU A 80 -2.49 -19.34 6.55
CA GLU A 80 -1.56 -20.48 6.73
C GLU A 80 -0.70 -20.78 5.49
N MET A 81 -0.29 -19.72 4.78
CA MET A 81 0.55 -19.82 3.59
C MET A 81 2.03 -19.93 3.96
N ASP A 82 2.77 -20.69 3.16
CA ASP A 82 4.22 -20.79 3.30
C ASP A 82 4.91 -19.55 2.75
N ARG A 83 5.75 -18.92 3.57
CA ARG A 83 6.51 -17.73 3.21
C ARG A 83 7.40 -17.93 1.98
N SER A 84 7.99 -19.11 1.84
CA SER A 84 8.88 -19.42 0.72
C SER A 84 8.21 -19.38 -0.65
N SER A 85 6.90 -19.60 -0.69
CA SER A 85 6.10 -19.59 -1.91
C SER A 85 5.47 -18.22 -2.25
N LEU A 86 5.59 -17.24 -1.35
CA LEU A 86 4.99 -15.94 -1.52
C LEU A 86 5.79 -15.04 -2.48
N TYR A 87 5.09 -14.29 -3.30
CA TYR A 87 5.65 -13.25 -4.16
C TYR A 87 4.74 -12.02 -4.19
N VAL A 88 5.30 -10.89 -4.56
CA VAL A 88 4.56 -9.63 -4.66
C VAL A 88 3.81 -9.61 -6.00
N ALA A 89 2.54 -9.98 -5.98
CA ALA A 89 1.70 -10.02 -7.17
C ALA A 89 1.32 -8.60 -7.62
N GLU A 90 0.81 -7.81 -6.70
CA GLU A 90 0.37 -6.44 -6.94
C GLU A 90 0.90 -5.51 -5.86
N ALA A 91 1.41 -4.38 -6.28
CA ALA A 91 1.83 -3.32 -5.38
C ALA A 91 1.65 -1.97 -6.07
N TYR A 92 1.01 -1.02 -5.40
CA TYR A 92 0.75 0.31 -5.93
C TYR A 92 0.61 1.33 -4.82
N ALA A 93 0.81 2.60 -5.17
CA ALA A 93 0.64 3.72 -4.27
C ALA A 93 -0.34 4.72 -4.89
N ASN A 94 -1.43 4.98 -4.20
CA ASN A 94 -2.44 5.95 -4.61
C ASN A 94 -2.32 7.22 -3.78
N GLN A 95 -2.78 8.34 -4.35
CA GLN A 95 -2.85 9.60 -3.64
C GLN A 95 -3.90 9.56 -2.54
N GLY A 96 -3.51 9.98 -1.34
CA GLY A 96 -4.40 10.18 -0.21
C GLY A 96 -4.90 11.63 -0.09
N PRO A 97 -5.54 11.98 1.04
CA PRO A 97 -5.95 13.34 1.32
C PRO A 97 -4.76 14.29 1.34
N THR A 98 -4.92 15.46 0.75
CA THR A 98 -3.91 16.52 0.74
C THR A 98 -4.08 17.40 1.95
N LEU A 99 -3.01 17.57 2.74
CA LEU A 99 -2.95 18.53 3.83
C LEU A 99 -2.61 19.90 3.24
N LYS A 100 -3.51 20.85 3.41
CA LYS A 100 -3.34 22.22 2.91
C LYS A 100 -2.73 23.08 3.99
N ARG A 101 -1.67 23.80 3.64
CA ARG A 101 -0.99 24.77 4.51
C ARG A 101 -0.77 26.04 3.73
N TYR A 102 -0.56 27.16 4.45
CA TYR A 102 -0.34 28.47 3.85
C TYR A 102 1.08 28.95 4.11
N TRP A 103 1.67 29.52 3.08
CA TRP A 103 2.95 30.20 3.15
C TRP A 103 2.73 31.69 3.00
N ALA A 104 3.18 32.48 3.96
CA ALA A 104 3.08 33.93 3.90
C ALA A 104 3.96 34.50 2.78
N ARG A 105 3.36 35.37 1.96
CA ARG A 105 4.03 36.09 0.89
C ARG A 105 3.97 37.61 1.15
N SER A 106 4.55 38.41 0.24
CA SER A 106 4.52 39.89 0.29
C SER A 106 3.09 40.45 0.20
N HIS A 107 2.91 41.67 0.71
CA HIS A 107 1.62 42.38 0.71
C HIS A 107 0.45 41.67 1.35
N GLY A 108 0.70 40.91 2.42
CA GLY A 108 -0.37 40.19 3.14
C GLY A 108 -1.00 39.03 2.39
N ARG A 109 -0.42 38.60 1.27
CA ARG A 109 -0.87 37.42 0.52
C ARG A 109 -0.31 36.14 1.13
N ALA A 110 -1.00 35.04 0.90
CA ALA A 110 -0.57 33.72 1.29
C ALA A 110 -0.76 32.73 0.15
N ASP A 111 0.25 31.93 -0.12
CA ASP A 111 0.19 30.85 -1.10
C ASP A 111 -0.11 29.52 -0.41
N MET A 112 -0.85 28.66 -1.08
CA MET A 112 -1.20 27.34 -0.55
C MET A 112 -0.08 26.33 -0.77
N ILE A 113 0.32 25.63 0.28
CA ILE A 113 1.21 24.47 0.22
C ILE A 113 0.38 23.22 0.35
N LYS A 114 0.48 22.33 -0.61
CA LYS A 114 -0.17 21.01 -0.61
C LYS A 114 0.82 19.96 -0.10
N LYS A 115 0.50 19.35 1.06
CA LYS A 115 1.33 18.27 1.64
C LYS A 115 0.64 16.92 1.59
#